data_34a7d61c77b7a15dec91dfbd65d2ab8b
#
_entry.id   34a7d61c77b7a15dec91dfbd65d2ab8b
#
_cell.length_a   1.000
_cell.length_b   1.000
_cell.length_c   1.000
_cell.angle_alpha   90.00
_cell.angle_beta   90.00
_cell.angle_gamma   90.00
#
_symmetry.space_group_name_H-M   'P 1'
#
loop_
_entity.id
_entity.type
_entity.pdbx_description
1 polymer ?
#
loop_
_entity_poly.entity_id
_entity_poly.type
_entity_poly.pdbx_seq_one_letter_code
_entity_poly.pdbx_strand_id
1 'polypeptide(L)'
;MVKHMEDYSHSQTSVADSNGHSAEKSSTSEGSPITATTPAVWSCNEWDPLEEVIVGNPLNARFPNADRSTQVAEYPDRAISAIPRGPFPERVIEETEEDLNEFAQILEGFGVRVRRPDTWPHDAIFSTINWESQGYYNYCPRDVMMVLGDQIIETPNVIRSRAQETYSYRTLLMEYMQSGAKWISAPKPMLLDSLFEGVDMERPTPRNDEPAFDAANVLRFGEDLIYLVSATGNEMGGHWLRSILGDRYRVHFLKDVYYGSHIDSTMVALRPGLVLANPSRLNDETLPAILKQWQVIYSPPMENTDRYDADYLSMCIGSDWIDMNAFSINPDLVVVDQNQPTLIKILEKEGLDVIPLKLRHSKLLGGGPHCVTLDVRRRGKLERYFD
;
A
#
# COMPACT_ATOMS: atom_id res chain seq x y z
N MET A 1 8.05 -56.12 7.60
CA MET A 1 7.72 -56.61 6.27
C MET A 1 8.07 -55.51 5.29
N VAL A 2 9.20 -55.38 4.82
CA VAL A 2 10.17 -55.94 3.85
C VAL A 2 9.62 -56.12 2.44
N LYS A 3 10.32 -55.42 1.49
CA LYS A 3 10.43 -55.57 0.02
C LYS A 3 9.37 -54.81 -0.80
N HIS A 4 9.68 -54.01 -1.84
CA HIS A 4 10.67 -54.22 -2.93
C HIS A 4 11.26 -52.90 -3.44
N MET A 5 12.56 -52.88 -3.63
CA MET A 5 13.33 -52.09 -4.60
C MET A 5 13.37 -52.86 -5.91
N GLU A 6 13.27 -52.20 -7.04
CA GLU A 6 13.83 -52.68 -8.31
C GLU A 6 14.42 -51.52 -9.12
N ASP A 7 15.66 -51.79 -9.55
CA ASP A 7 16.58 -50.99 -10.33
C ASP A 7 16.11 -50.73 -11.78
N TYR A 8 16.58 -49.64 -12.35
CA TYR A 8 16.87 -49.54 -13.78
C TYR A 8 18.22 -48.91 -14.04
N SER A 9 19.13 -49.73 -14.56
CA SER A 9 20.50 -49.43 -14.97
C SER A 9 20.60 -49.00 -16.45
N HIS A 10 21.55 -48.08 -16.64
CA HIS A 10 22.39 -47.81 -17.82
C HIS A 10 22.15 -48.45 -19.18
N SER A 11 22.19 -47.59 -20.23
CA SER A 11 22.91 -47.94 -21.46
C SER A 11 23.62 -46.73 -22.05
N GLN A 12 24.96 -46.82 -22.05
CA GLN A 12 25.85 -46.01 -22.87
C GLN A 12 25.88 -46.58 -24.28
N THR A 13 25.97 -45.70 -25.29
CA THR A 13 26.61 -46.02 -26.59
C THR A 13 27.39 -44.81 -27.09
N SER A 14 28.60 -45.15 -27.49
CA SER A 14 29.69 -44.25 -27.91
C SER A 14 29.80 -44.19 -29.44
N VAL A 15 30.52 -43.12 -29.89
CA VAL A 15 31.44 -43.01 -31.03
C VAL A 15 30.85 -42.55 -32.39
N ALA A 16 31.29 -41.45 -32.96
CA ALA A 16 32.42 -41.33 -33.87
C ALA A 16 32.70 -39.92 -34.34
N ASP A 17 33.98 -39.56 -34.34
CA ASP A 17 34.61 -38.38 -34.95
C ASP A 17 34.43 -38.32 -36.45
N SER A 18 34.31 -37.10 -36.99
CA SER A 18 34.90 -36.77 -38.28
C SER A 18 35.21 -35.24 -38.37
N ASN A 19 36.47 -34.95 -38.57
CA ASN A 19 37.08 -33.63 -38.88
C ASN A 19 36.54 -33.01 -40.16
N GLY A 20 36.34 -31.70 -40.16
CA GLY A 20 36.17 -30.91 -41.39
C GLY A 20 36.40 -29.41 -41.09
N HIS A 21 37.63 -28.95 -41.30
CA HIS A 21 37.98 -27.52 -41.28
C HIS A 21 37.31 -26.79 -42.46
N SER A 22 36.56 -25.74 -42.15
CA SER A 22 36.40 -24.61 -43.06
C SER A 22 36.26 -23.32 -42.27
N ALA A 23 37.22 -22.43 -42.48
CA ALA A 23 37.25 -21.09 -41.90
C ALA A 23 36.19 -20.22 -42.58
N GLU A 24 35.20 -19.78 -41.86
CA GLU A 24 34.34 -18.68 -42.30
C GLU A 24 34.53 -17.44 -41.41
N LYS A 25 34.60 -16.33 -42.11
CA LYS A 25 34.88 -15.00 -41.60
C LYS A 25 33.84 -14.55 -40.60
N SER A 26 34.30 -14.11 -39.43
CA SER A 26 33.44 -13.42 -38.44
C SER A 26 32.98 -12.08 -39.00
N SER A 27 31.74 -11.97 -39.38
CA SER A 27 31.04 -10.69 -39.50
C SER A 27 30.64 -10.24 -38.10
N THR A 28 31.27 -9.21 -37.61
CA THR A 28 30.81 -8.47 -36.40
C THR A 28 29.46 -7.87 -36.71
N SER A 29 28.39 -8.50 -36.23
CA SER A 29 27.09 -7.86 -36.17
C SER A 29 27.17 -6.76 -35.11
N GLU A 30 27.17 -5.51 -35.53
CA GLU A 30 26.91 -4.36 -34.68
C GLU A 30 25.54 -4.61 -33.98
N GLY A 31 25.59 -4.76 -32.66
CA GLY A 31 24.40 -4.89 -31.86
C GLY A 31 23.52 -3.66 -32.02
N SER A 32 22.30 -3.87 -32.50
CA SER A 32 21.27 -2.83 -32.49
C SER A 32 21.19 -2.24 -31.08
N PRO A 33 21.07 -0.90 -30.94
CA PRO A 33 20.93 -0.29 -29.62
C PRO A 33 19.73 -0.91 -28.93
N ILE A 34 19.96 -1.49 -27.75
CA ILE A 34 18.88 -1.95 -26.84
C ILE A 34 18.09 -0.69 -26.54
N THR A 35 16.95 -0.53 -27.19
CA THR A 35 15.95 0.47 -26.78
C THR A 35 15.60 0.14 -25.35
N ALA A 36 15.95 1.02 -24.43
CA ALA A 36 15.60 0.87 -23.01
C ALA A 36 14.06 0.77 -22.94
N THR A 37 13.57 -0.44 -22.77
CA THR A 37 12.14 -0.67 -22.54
C THR A 37 11.77 -0.02 -21.23
N THR A 38 10.74 0.83 -21.23
CA THR A 38 10.21 1.42 -20.01
C THR A 38 9.88 0.28 -19.03
N PRO A 39 10.38 0.30 -17.78
CA PRO A 39 10.11 -0.76 -16.84
C PRO A 39 8.61 -0.88 -16.58
N ALA A 40 8.11 -2.12 -16.43
CA ALA A 40 6.69 -2.37 -16.15
C ALA A 40 6.27 -1.78 -14.80
N VAL A 41 7.19 -1.77 -13.83
CA VAL A 41 7.02 -1.21 -12.49
C VAL A 41 8.07 -0.15 -12.26
N TRP A 42 7.65 1.06 -11.91
CA TRP A 42 8.54 2.16 -11.57
C TRP A 42 7.80 3.28 -10.87
N SER A 43 7.97 3.41 -9.56
CA SER A 43 7.40 4.51 -8.80
C SER A 43 8.36 4.92 -7.67
N CYS A 44 8.71 6.20 -7.60
CA CYS A 44 9.70 6.70 -6.64
C CYS A 44 9.14 7.72 -5.65
N ASN A 45 7.99 8.31 -5.95
CA ASN A 45 7.37 9.36 -5.15
C ASN A 45 5.84 9.35 -5.32
N GLU A 46 5.14 10.27 -4.67
CA GLU A 46 3.68 10.32 -4.67
C GLU A 46 3.09 11.22 -5.77
N TRP A 47 3.91 11.91 -6.59
CA TRP A 47 3.45 12.99 -7.48
C TRP A 47 3.91 12.92 -8.94
N ASP A 48 4.92 12.13 -9.29
CA ASP A 48 5.34 12.02 -10.70
C ASP A 48 4.17 11.56 -11.57
N PRO A 49 4.13 11.95 -12.87
CA PRO A 49 3.02 11.59 -13.76
C PRO A 49 2.71 10.11 -13.74
N LEU A 50 1.47 9.80 -13.37
CA LEU A 50 0.95 8.44 -13.22
C LEU A 50 0.74 7.78 -14.58
N GLU A 51 1.22 6.56 -14.77
CA GLU A 51 1.05 5.79 -16.00
C GLU A 51 0.30 4.46 -15.79
N GLU A 52 0.45 3.85 -14.61
CA GLU A 52 -0.27 2.62 -14.26
C GLU A 52 -0.57 2.58 -12.75
N VAL A 53 -1.79 2.17 -12.40
CA VAL A 53 -2.29 2.11 -11.03
C VAL A 53 -3.15 0.86 -10.81
N ILE A 54 -3.08 0.28 -9.63
CA ILE A 54 -4.06 -0.71 -9.14
C ILE A 54 -5.09 0.06 -8.33
N VAL A 55 -6.37 -0.03 -8.70
CA VAL A 55 -7.51 0.46 -7.93
C VAL A 55 -8.12 -0.70 -7.17
N GLY A 56 -8.47 -0.51 -5.91
CA GLY A 56 -9.02 -1.55 -5.03
C GLY A 56 -10.32 -2.17 -5.51
N ASN A 57 -10.73 -3.27 -4.86
CA ASN A 57 -11.96 -4.02 -5.16
C ASN A 57 -12.71 -4.24 -3.84
N PRO A 58 -13.97 -3.80 -3.71
CA PRO A 58 -14.75 -3.93 -2.48
C PRO A 58 -15.50 -5.27 -2.39
N LEU A 59 -15.55 -6.06 -3.46
CA LEU A 59 -16.35 -7.28 -3.51
C LEU A 59 -15.93 -8.27 -2.43
N ASN A 60 -16.92 -8.86 -1.76
CA ASN A 60 -16.76 -9.78 -0.65
C ASN A 60 -16.08 -9.19 0.60
N ALA A 61 -15.94 -7.85 0.68
CA ALA A 61 -15.38 -7.20 1.86
C ALA A 61 -16.20 -7.52 3.11
N ARG A 62 -15.50 -7.71 4.24
CA ARG A 62 -16.11 -8.06 5.51
C ARG A 62 -15.30 -7.59 6.69
N PHE A 63 -15.93 -7.44 7.82
CA PHE A 63 -15.23 -7.43 9.10
C PHE A 63 -14.81 -8.85 9.44
N PRO A 64 -13.53 -9.11 9.70
CA PRO A 64 -13.07 -10.44 10.08
C PRO A 64 -13.56 -10.81 11.49
N ASN A 65 -13.37 -12.07 11.86
CA ASN A 65 -13.51 -12.45 13.27
C ASN A 65 -12.45 -11.70 14.07
N ALA A 66 -12.92 -10.76 14.90
CA ALA A 66 -12.05 -9.90 15.65
C ALA A 66 -11.18 -10.67 16.64
N ASP A 67 -9.91 -10.32 16.66
CA ASP A 67 -8.90 -10.83 17.57
C ASP A 67 -8.07 -9.68 18.18
N ARG A 68 -6.99 -10.00 18.87
CA ARG A 68 -6.14 -9.01 19.52
C ARG A 68 -5.46 -8.07 18.54
N SER A 69 -5.07 -8.56 17.35
CA SER A 69 -4.45 -7.73 16.31
C SER A 69 -5.43 -6.70 15.76
N THR A 70 -6.66 -7.10 15.46
CA THR A 70 -7.74 -6.20 15.02
C THR A 70 -8.08 -5.16 16.09
N GLN A 71 -8.15 -5.59 17.36
CA GLN A 71 -8.44 -4.69 18.48
C GLN A 71 -7.38 -3.59 18.58
N VAL A 72 -6.11 -3.95 18.62
CA VAL A 72 -5.02 -2.96 18.79
C VAL A 72 -4.93 -2.02 17.60
N ALA A 73 -5.09 -2.54 16.38
CA ALA A 73 -4.89 -1.76 15.18
C ALA A 73 -6.06 -0.81 14.82
N GLU A 74 -7.33 -1.25 15.06
CA GLU A 74 -8.50 -0.54 14.55
C GLU A 74 -9.50 -0.12 15.64
N TYR A 75 -9.56 -0.85 16.75
CA TYR A 75 -10.58 -0.65 17.80
C TYR A 75 -9.98 -0.66 19.23
N PRO A 76 -8.94 0.17 19.50
CA PRO A 76 -8.25 0.13 20.79
C PRO A 76 -9.15 0.47 21.97
N ASP A 77 -10.23 1.20 21.77
CA ASP A 77 -11.22 1.62 22.74
C ASP A 77 -12.35 0.59 22.97
N ARG A 78 -12.37 -0.54 22.24
CA ARG A 78 -13.45 -1.54 22.30
C ARG A 78 -12.99 -2.88 22.83
N ALA A 79 -13.88 -3.56 23.54
CA ALA A 79 -13.70 -4.97 23.83
C ALA A 79 -13.80 -5.79 22.52
N ILE A 80 -13.02 -6.87 22.39
CA ILE A 80 -13.02 -7.74 21.19
C ILE A 80 -14.45 -8.24 20.86
N SER A 81 -15.29 -8.51 21.87
CA SER A 81 -16.67 -8.94 21.67
C SER A 81 -17.59 -7.87 21.07
N ALA A 82 -17.20 -6.59 21.15
CA ALA A 82 -17.96 -5.44 20.64
C ALA A 82 -17.48 -4.95 19.27
N ILE A 83 -16.42 -5.56 18.72
CA ILE A 83 -15.92 -5.24 17.37
C ILE A 83 -16.88 -5.82 16.33
N PRO A 84 -17.23 -5.07 15.25
CA PRO A 84 -18.08 -5.54 14.17
C PRO A 84 -17.54 -6.84 13.54
N ARG A 85 -18.45 -7.68 13.03
CA ARG A 85 -18.11 -8.97 12.38
C ARG A 85 -19.06 -9.25 11.22
N GLY A 86 -18.61 -10.02 10.25
CA GLY A 86 -19.41 -10.44 9.12
C GLY A 86 -19.30 -9.52 7.91
N PRO A 87 -20.09 -9.72 6.84
CA PRO A 87 -20.02 -8.92 5.63
C PRO A 87 -20.38 -7.47 5.88
N PHE A 88 -19.79 -6.55 5.13
CA PHE A 88 -20.33 -5.20 5.03
C PHE A 88 -21.75 -5.25 4.43
N PRO A 89 -22.62 -4.27 4.72
CA PRO A 89 -23.94 -4.20 4.10
C PRO A 89 -23.83 -4.20 2.57
N GLU A 90 -24.69 -4.99 1.89
CA GLU A 90 -24.66 -5.15 0.43
C GLU A 90 -24.67 -3.81 -0.31
N ARG A 91 -25.54 -2.88 0.12
CA ARG A 91 -25.60 -1.53 -0.41
C ARG A 91 -24.26 -0.79 -0.34
N VAL A 92 -23.49 -0.96 0.76
CA VAL A 92 -22.17 -0.34 0.91
C VAL A 92 -21.21 -0.88 -0.13
N ILE A 93 -21.23 -2.19 -0.39
CA ILE A 93 -20.38 -2.83 -1.39
C ILE A 93 -20.74 -2.37 -2.79
N GLU A 94 -22.04 -2.38 -3.14
CA GLU A 94 -22.52 -1.92 -4.45
C GLU A 94 -22.16 -0.47 -4.73
N GLU A 95 -22.47 0.43 -3.78
CA GLU A 95 -22.16 1.86 -3.91
C GLU A 95 -20.65 2.14 -3.95
N THR A 96 -19.84 1.34 -3.24
CA THR A 96 -18.38 1.45 -3.30
C THR A 96 -17.83 0.96 -4.63
N GLU A 97 -18.40 -0.12 -5.19
CA GLU A 97 -18.00 -0.61 -6.51
C GLU A 97 -18.29 0.41 -7.60
N GLU A 98 -19.47 1.04 -7.56
CA GLU A 98 -19.81 2.16 -8.47
C GLU A 98 -18.79 3.30 -8.36
N ASP A 99 -18.49 3.75 -7.15
CA ASP A 99 -17.55 4.86 -6.90
C ASP A 99 -16.13 4.53 -7.39
N LEU A 100 -15.64 3.31 -7.16
CA LEU A 100 -14.32 2.88 -7.64
C LEU A 100 -14.29 2.67 -9.16
N ASN A 101 -15.40 2.27 -9.79
CA ASN A 101 -15.49 2.17 -11.24
C ASN A 101 -15.52 3.57 -11.89
N GLU A 102 -16.20 4.56 -11.30
CA GLU A 102 -16.15 5.94 -11.72
C GLU A 102 -14.71 6.49 -11.59
N PHE A 103 -14.04 6.24 -10.47
CA PHE A 103 -12.66 6.66 -10.27
C PHE A 103 -11.71 6.02 -11.32
N ALA A 104 -11.87 4.74 -11.61
CA ALA A 104 -11.10 4.07 -12.66
C ALA A 104 -11.29 4.75 -14.03
N GLN A 105 -12.53 5.07 -14.41
CA GLN A 105 -12.84 5.78 -15.66
C GLN A 105 -12.21 7.19 -15.72
N ILE A 106 -12.22 7.92 -14.60
CA ILE A 106 -11.55 9.22 -14.49
C ILE A 106 -10.05 9.05 -14.79
N LEU A 107 -9.39 8.10 -14.14
CA LEU A 107 -7.95 7.83 -14.32
C LEU A 107 -7.63 7.41 -15.77
N GLU A 108 -8.44 6.54 -16.37
CA GLU A 108 -8.31 6.12 -17.76
C GLU A 108 -8.49 7.30 -18.73
N GLY A 109 -9.39 8.26 -18.41
CA GLY A 109 -9.57 9.50 -19.16
C GLY A 109 -8.31 10.38 -19.22
N PHE A 110 -7.40 10.27 -18.24
CA PHE A 110 -6.07 10.90 -18.23
C PHE A 110 -4.98 10.01 -18.85
N GLY A 111 -5.33 8.88 -19.46
CA GLY A 111 -4.39 7.96 -20.11
C GLY A 111 -3.66 7.03 -19.15
N VAL A 112 -4.13 6.92 -17.90
CA VAL A 112 -3.57 6.01 -16.91
C VAL A 112 -4.11 4.60 -17.15
N ARG A 113 -3.24 3.60 -17.16
CA ARG A 113 -3.66 2.20 -17.20
C ARG A 113 -4.14 1.77 -15.82
N VAL A 114 -5.42 1.45 -15.71
CA VAL A 114 -6.01 0.96 -14.46
C VAL A 114 -6.02 -0.57 -14.41
N ARG A 115 -5.62 -1.12 -13.28
CA ARG A 115 -5.66 -2.55 -12.97
C ARG A 115 -6.53 -2.77 -11.72
N ARG A 116 -7.10 -3.95 -11.61
CA ARG A 116 -7.92 -4.36 -10.46
C ARG A 116 -7.44 -5.71 -9.94
N PRO A 117 -7.48 -5.94 -8.61
CA PRO A 117 -7.23 -7.26 -8.06
C PRO A 117 -8.34 -8.24 -8.42
N ASP A 118 -8.00 -9.53 -8.41
CA ASP A 118 -8.99 -10.60 -8.53
C ASP A 118 -9.97 -10.56 -7.34
N THR A 119 -11.23 -10.93 -7.57
CA THR A 119 -12.19 -11.10 -6.48
C THR A 119 -11.75 -12.26 -5.58
N TRP A 120 -11.74 -12.03 -4.26
CA TRP A 120 -11.23 -12.98 -3.28
C TRP A 120 -12.33 -13.44 -2.30
N PRO A 121 -12.38 -14.73 -1.88
CA PRO A 121 -13.34 -15.22 -0.90
C PRO A 121 -12.87 -14.89 0.53
N HIS A 122 -13.13 -13.65 0.99
CA HIS A 122 -12.70 -13.18 2.31
C HIS A 122 -13.40 -13.88 3.48
N ASP A 123 -14.46 -14.66 3.24
CA ASP A 123 -15.12 -15.51 4.24
C ASP A 123 -14.38 -16.83 4.48
N ALA A 124 -13.44 -17.21 3.61
CA ALA A 124 -12.65 -18.42 3.77
C ALA A 124 -11.77 -18.33 5.02
N ILE A 125 -11.80 -19.39 5.83
CA ILE A 125 -10.94 -19.52 7.00
C ILE A 125 -9.56 -19.96 6.57
N PHE A 126 -8.54 -19.30 7.10
CA PHE A 126 -7.15 -19.72 6.97
C PHE A 126 -6.47 -19.73 8.33
N SER A 127 -5.44 -20.53 8.49
CA SER A 127 -4.76 -20.71 9.75
C SER A 127 -3.25 -20.81 9.60
N THR A 128 -2.56 -20.44 10.66
CA THR A 128 -1.15 -20.74 10.91
C THR A 128 -1.08 -21.76 12.04
N ILE A 129 0.12 -22.08 12.52
CA ILE A 129 0.27 -22.93 13.72
C ILE A 129 -0.16 -22.21 15.01
N ASN A 130 -0.32 -20.89 14.99
CA ASN A 130 -0.51 -20.07 16.19
C ASN A 130 -1.92 -19.45 16.29
N TRP A 131 -2.58 -19.22 15.16
CA TRP A 131 -3.89 -18.54 15.11
C TRP A 131 -4.66 -18.89 13.84
N GLU A 132 -5.94 -18.61 13.86
CA GLU A 132 -6.88 -18.75 12.75
C GLU A 132 -7.55 -17.40 12.49
N SER A 133 -7.82 -17.08 11.22
CA SER A 133 -8.52 -15.86 10.82
C SER A 133 -9.33 -16.07 9.55
N GLN A 134 -10.11 -15.06 9.22
CA GLN A 134 -10.76 -14.88 7.91
C GLN A 134 -10.11 -13.70 7.20
N GLY A 135 -10.38 -13.53 5.89
CA GLY A 135 -9.95 -12.36 5.16
C GLY A 135 -10.66 -11.09 5.59
N TYR A 136 -10.27 -9.97 5.03
CA TYR A 136 -10.81 -8.65 5.31
C TYR A 136 -11.42 -8.04 4.05
N TYR A 137 -10.60 -7.42 3.20
CA TYR A 137 -11.02 -6.81 1.94
C TYR A 137 -9.83 -6.60 0.99
N ASN A 138 -10.14 -6.15 -0.24
CA ASN A 138 -9.13 -5.64 -1.18
C ASN A 138 -9.44 -4.20 -1.62
N TYR A 139 -10.06 -3.43 -0.74
CA TYR A 139 -10.43 -2.04 -0.98
C TYR A 139 -9.21 -1.12 -1.03
N CYS A 140 -8.22 -1.34 -0.15
CA CYS A 140 -7.02 -0.52 -0.01
C CYS A 140 -5.74 -1.29 -0.40
N PRO A 141 -5.36 -1.38 -1.70
CA PRO A 141 -4.14 -2.06 -2.15
C PRO A 141 -2.86 -1.48 -1.56
N ARG A 142 -2.86 -0.18 -1.25
CA ARG A 142 -1.72 0.55 -0.69
C ARG A 142 -1.35 0.12 0.72
N ASP A 143 -2.26 -0.51 1.45
CA ASP A 143 -2.00 -0.93 2.83
C ASP A 143 -1.11 -2.17 2.89
N VAL A 144 -1.19 -3.04 1.90
CA VAL A 144 -0.54 -4.35 1.91
C VAL A 144 0.69 -4.45 1.02
N MET A 145 0.87 -3.48 0.13
CA MET A 145 2.00 -3.44 -0.81
C MET A 145 2.47 -2.01 -1.05
N MET A 146 3.76 -1.85 -1.32
CA MET A 146 4.34 -0.60 -1.79
C MET A 146 5.20 -0.81 -3.03
N VAL A 147 5.35 0.23 -3.84
CA VAL A 147 6.28 0.25 -4.97
C VAL A 147 7.40 1.24 -4.68
N LEU A 148 8.64 0.78 -4.77
CA LEU A 148 9.86 1.57 -4.59
C LEU A 148 10.82 1.33 -5.76
N GLY A 149 10.87 2.28 -6.69
CA GLY A 149 11.58 2.10 -7.95
C GLY A 149 11.01 0.93 -8.76
N ASP A 150 11.83 -0.06 -9.08
CA ASP A 150 11.48 -1.28 -9.82
C ASP A 150 11.00 -2.44 -8.92
N GLN A 151 10.73 -2.17 -7.65
CA GLN A 151 10.41 -3.19 -6.66
C GLN A 151 8.96 -3.06 -6.19
N ILE A 152 8.23 -4.19 -6.12
CA ILE A 152 6.97 -4.33 -5.40
C ILE A 152 7.27 -5.10 -4.12
N ILE A 153 6.92 -4.51 -2.98
CA ILE A 153 7.18 -5.08 -1.65
C ILE A 153 5.85 -5.37 -0.97
N GLU A 154 5.57 -6.66 -0.72
CA GLU A 154 4.50 -7.08 0.18
C GLU A 154 4.96 -6.88 1.63
N THR A 155 4.17 -6.16 2.43
CA THR A 155 4.52 -5.83 3.80
C THR A 155 4.03 -6.87 4.81
N PRO A 156 4.67 -6.95 5.99
CA PRO A 156 4.27 -7.87 7.05
C PRO A 156 3.15 -7.24 7.89
N ASN A 157 1.93 -7.21 7.34
CA ASN A 157 0.79 -6.53 7.95
C ASN A 157 0.57 -6.90 9.42
N VAL A 158 0.12 -5.93 10.21
CA VAL A 158 -0.11 -6.09 11.65
C VAL A 158 -1.37 -6.91 11.95
N ILE A 159 -2.41 -6.78 11.12
CA ILE A 159 -3.70 -7.44 11.32
C ILE A 159 -3.67 -8.83 10.71
N ARG A 160 -3.97 -9.87 11.51
CA ARG A 160 -3.95 -11.28 11.07
C ARG A 160 -4.83 -11.55 9.86
N SER A 161 -6.00 -10.93 9.81
CA SER A 161 -6.94 -11.08 8.68
C SER A 161 -6.38 -10.58 7.34
N ARG A 162 -5.36 -9.74 7.36
CA ARG A 162 -4.70 -9.19 6.15
C ARG A 162 -3.53 -10.06 5.66
N ALA A 163 -3.15 -11.11 6.40
CA ALA A 163 -1.96 -11.92 6.09
C ALA A 163 -2.00 -12.60 4.70
N GLN A 164 -3.19 -12.79 4.13
CA GLN A 164 -3.37 -13.36 2.78
C GLN A 164 -3.99 -12.38 1.78
N GLU A 165 -4.13 -11.11 2.15
CA GLU A 165 -4.81 -10.11 1.31
C GLU A 165 -4.10 -9.91 -0.04
N THR A 166 -2.77 -10.05 -0.09
CA THR A 166 -2.00 -9.94 -1.33
C THR A 166 -2.25 -11.07 -2.33
N TYR A 167 -2.93 -12.15 -1.94
CA TYR A 167 -3.23 -13.27 -2.85
C TYR A 167 -4.17 -12.87 -3.99
N SER A 168 -5.09 -11.93 -3.78
CA SER A 168 -5.95 -11.37 -4.83
C SER A 168 -5.20 -10.59 -5.90
N TYR A 169 -3.97 -10.17 -5.61
CA TYR A 169 -3.08 -9.46 -6.55
C TYR A 169 -2.11 -10.41 -7.26
N ARG A 170 -2.19 -11.72 -6.98
CA ARG A 170 -1.21 -12.71 -7.46
C ARG A 170 -1.02 -12.70 -8.97
N THR A 171 -2.10 -12.61 -9.72
CA THR A 171 -2.08 -12.54 -11.19
C THR A 171 -1.26 -11.32 -11.66
N LEU A 172 -1.52 -10.16 -11.08
CA LEU A 172 -0.81 -8.92 -11.40
C LEU A 172 0.68 -9.00 -11.01
N LEU A 173 0.98 -9.50 -9.82
CA LEU A 173 2.35 -9.63 -9.33
C LEU A 173 3.19 -10.58 -10.21
N MET A 174 2.60 -11.67 -10.69
CA MET A 174 3.24 -12.59 -11.64
C MET A 174 3.52 -11.91 -12.98
N GLU A 175 2.58 -11.13 -13.53
CA GLU A 175 2.77 -10.35 -14.76
C GLU A 175 3.92 -9.35 -14.60
N TYR A 176 3.94 -8.60 -13.50
CA TYR A 176 4.99 -7.61 -13.23
C TYR A 176 6.36 -8.26 -13.07
N MET A 177 6.45 -9.36 -12.33
CA MET A 177 7.69 -10.11 -12.17
C MET A 177 8.20 -10.65 -13.51
N GLN A 178 7.33 -11.23 -14.33
CA GLN A 178 7.68 -11.71 -15.67
C GLN A 178 8.12 -10.56 -16.60
N SER A 179 7.67 -9.35 -16.36
CA SER A 179 8.07 -8.13 -17.06
C SER A 179 9.34 -7.48 -16.48
N GLY A 180 10.00 -8.14 -15.52
CA GLY A 180 11.30 -7.72 -14.97
C GLY A 180 11.23 -6.94 -13.65
N ALA A 181 10.06 -6.76 -13.05
CA ALA A 181 9.95 -6.15 -11.71
C ALA A 181 10.51 -7.10 -10.64
N LYS A 182 11.07 -6.52 -9.59
CA LYS A 182 11.46 -7.26 -8.41
C LYS A 182 10.25 -7.39 -7.48
N TRP A 183 9.83 -8.60 -7.23
CA TRP A 183 8.77 -8.90 -6.27
C TRP A 183 9.39 -9.42 -4.97
N ILE A 184 9.23 -8.67 -3.89
CA ILE A 184 9.80 -8.94 -2.58
C ILE A 184 8.66 -9.17 -1.59
N SER A 185 8.64 -10.31 -0.92
CA SER A 185 7.76 -10.56 0.22
C SER A 185 8.55 -10.38 1.51
N ALA A 186 8.01 -9.57 2.43
CA ALA A 186 8.58 -9.42 3.76
C ALA A 186 8.57 -10.75 4.53
N PRO A 187 9.39 -10.90 5.58
CA PRO A 187 9.25 -12.01 6.51
C PRO A 187 7.81 -12.11 6.99
N LYS A 188 7.23 -13.31 6.88
CA LYS A 188 5.87 -13.53 7.40
C LYS A 188 5.91 -13.42 8.92
N PRO A 189 5.22 -12.45 9.53
CA PRO A 189 5.24 -12.29 10.96
C PRO A 189 4.45 -13.44 11.62
N MET A 190 4.84 -13.83 12.82
CA MET A 190 4.12 -14.84 13.59
C MET A 190 2.83 -14.28 14.18
N LEU A 191 2.77 -12.98 14.46
CA LEU A 191 1.64 -12.26 15.04
C LEU A 191 1.07 -12.96 16.28
N LEU A 192 1.95 -13.41 17.18
CA LEU A 192 1.54 -13.99 18.45
C LEU A 192 0.80 -12.94 19.30
N ASP A 193 -0.07 -13.38 20.21
CA ASP A 193 -0.74 -12.49 21.14
C ASP A 193 0.24 -11.65 21.97
N SER A 194 1.42 -12.22 22.27
CA SER A 194 2.50 -11.52 22.97
C SER A 194 2.99 -10.25 22.26
N LEU A 195 2.86 -10.15 20.93
CA LEU A 195 3.17 -8.93 20.17
C LEU A 195 2.29 -7.74 20.60
N PHE A 196 1.12 -8.04 21.10
CA PHE A 196 0.06 -7.07 21.49
C PHE A 196 -0.12 -6.98 23.01
N GLU A 197 0.60 -7.78 23.80
CA GLU A 197 0.52 -7.77 25.26
C GLU A 197 1.21 -6.55 25.86
N GLY A 198 0.54 -5.92 26.84
CA GLY A 198 1.06 -4.73 27.52
C GLY A 198 1.12 -3.48 26.65
N VAL A 199 0.52 -3.50 25.46
CA VAL A 199 0.37 -2.33 24.60
C VAL A 199 -0.55 -1.31 25.29
N ASP A 200 -0.08 -0.07 25.34
CA ASP A 200 -0.88 1.07 25.79
C ASP A 200 -1.99 1.36 24.78
N MET A 201 -3.24 1.17 25.15
CA MET A 201 -4.37 1.31 24.22
C MET A 201 -4.71 2.79 23.89
N GLU A 202 -4.10 3.76 24.60
CA GLU A 202 -4.14 5.17 24.21
C GLU A 202 -3.09 5.50 23.15
N ARG A 203 -2.03 4.69 23.08
CA ARG A 203 -0.90 4.78 22.14
C ARG A 203 -0.58 3.42 21.53
N PRO A 204 -1.56 2.78 20.88
CA PRO A 204 -1.44 1.41 20.44
C PRO A 204 -0.34 1.29 19.38
N THR A 205 0.76 0.62 19.75
CA THR A 205 1.84 0.27 18.84
C THR A 205 2.25 -1.16 19.17
N PRO A 206 2.30 -2.08 18.19
CA PRO A 206 2.78 -3.43 18.42
C PRO A 206 4.21 -3.43 18.98
N ARG A 207 4.53 -4.40 19.81
CA ARG A 207 5.89 -4.56 20.35
C ARG A 207 6.91 -4.76 19.23
N ASN A 208 8.18 -4.46 19.53
CA ASN A 208 9.28 -4.60 18.58
C ASN A 208 9.90 -6.02 18.58
N ASP A 209 9.09 -7.06 18.77
CA ASP A 209 9.56 -8.44 18.84
C ASP A 209 9.80 -9.03 17.43
N GLU A 210 9.11 -8.52 16.41
CA GLU A 210 9.26 -8.88 15.00
C GLU A 210 8.86 -7.69 14.09
N PRO A 211 9.29 -7.66 12.80
CA PRO A 211 8.81 -6.66 11.85
C PRO A 211 7.32 -6.83 11.60
N ALA A 212 6.54 -5.78 11.85
CA ALA A 212 5.12 -5.75 11.57
C ALA A 212 4.69 -4.33 11.19
N PHE A 213 4.24 -4.13 9.93
CA PHE A 213 3.76 -2.84 9.47
C PHE A 213 2.93 -2.96 8.19
N ASP A 214 2.01 -2.03 8.01
CA ASP A 214 1.28 -1.83 6.76
C ASP A 214 2.07 -0.89 5.83
N ALA A 215 2.01 -1.12 4.53
CA ALA A 215 2.75 -0.32 3.55
C ALA A 215 2.33 1.16 3.58
N ALA A 216 1.08 1.44 3.91
CA ALA A 216 0.55 2.79 4.08
C ALA A 216 1.09 3.56 5.31
N ASN A 217 1.98 2.95 6.10
CA ASN A 217 2.80 3.66 7.09
C ASN A 217 3.99 4.41 6.46
N VAL A 218 4.21 4.23 5.14
CA VAL A 218 5.35 4.79 4.42
C VAL A 218 4.88 5.81 3.39
N LEU A 219 5.46 7.01 3.42
CA LEU A 219 5.28 8.05 2.42
C LEU A 219 6.59 8.28 1.67
N ARG A 220 6.54 8.43 0.34
CA ARG A 220 7.70 8.41 -0.54
C ARG A 220 8.04 9.81 -1.06
N PHE A 221 9.28 10.21 -0.85
CA PHE A 221 9.86 11.47 -1.33
C PHE A 221 11.16 11.22 -2.13
N GLY A 222 11.08 10.37 -3.15
CA GLY A 222 12.26 9.94 -3.89
C GLY A 222 13.16 9.02 -3.05
N GLU A 223 14.42 9.43 -2.81
CA GLU A 223 15.37 8.67 -1.97
C GLU A 223 14.97 8.68 -0.47
N ASP A 224 14.05 9.56 -0.06
CA ASP A 224 13.63 9.70 1.32
C ASP A 224 12.24 9.08 1.55
N LEU A 225 12.14 8.29 2.58
CA LEU A 225 10.90 7.66 3.02
C LEU A 225 10.58 8.11 4.44
N ILE A 226 9.36 8.60 4.68
CA ILE A 226 8.88 8.85 6.03
C ILE A 226 8.09 7.63 6.48
N TYR A 227 8.50 7.02 7.58
CA TYR A 227 7.88 5.84 8.17
C TYR A 227 7.18 6.22 9.48
N LEU A 228 5.86 6.11 9.51
CA LEU A 228 5.06 6.35 10.71
C LEU A 228 5.10 5.14 11.64
N VAL A 229 5.47 5.34 12.89
CA VAL A 229 5.32 4.36 13.97
C VAL A 229 3.95 4.57 14.61
N SER A 230 3.08 3.54 14.55
CA SER A 230 1.66 3.65 14.93
C SER A 230 1.07 2.27 15.27
N ALA A 231 -0.25 2.19 15.42
CA ALA A 231 -0.97 0.92 15.63
C ALA A 231 -0.75 -0.12 14.52
N THR A 232 -0.47 0.34 13.30
CA THR A 232 -0.23 -0.50 12.12
C THR A 232 1.23 -0.54 11.68
N GLY A 233 2.17 -0.13 12.53
CA GLY A 233 3.59 -0.18 12.18
C GLY A 233 4.52 0.03 13.36
N ASN A 234 5.29 -1.01 13.73
CA ASN A 234 6.30 -0.91 14.77
C ASN A 234 7.67 -0.47 14.23
N GLU A 235 8.59 -0.09 15.11
CA GLU A 235 9.94 0.36 14.71
C GLU A 235 10.74 -0.75 14.02
N MET A 236 10.53 -2.01 14.41
CA MET A 236 11.24 -3.16 13.82
C MET A 236 10.89 -3.30 12.33
N GLY A 237 9.63 -2.99 11.93
CA GLY A 237 9.23 -2.92 10.52
C GLY A 237 10.02 -1.90 9.72
N GLY A 238 10.20 -0.68 10.25
CA GLY A 238 11.02 0.35 9.63
C GLY A 238 12.51 -0.01 9.58
N HIS A 239 13.04 -0.69 10.59
CA HIS A 239 14.41 -1.20 10.57
C HIS A 239 14.60 -2.31 9.54
N TRP A 240 13.62 -3.22 9.40
CA TRP A 240 13.65 -4.23 8.34
C TRP A 240 13.62 -3.57 6.96
N LEU A 241 12.71 -2.62 6.73
CA LEU A 241 12.63 -1.88 5.46
C LEU A 241 13.97 -1.21 5.12
N ARG A 242 14.58 -0.52 6.08
CA ARG A 242 15.92 0.09 5.92
C ARG A 242 16.97 -0.95 5.54
N SER A 243 16.94 -2.15 6.13
CA SER A 243 17.93 -3.19 5.87
C SER A 243 17.89 -3.75 4.45
N ILE A 244 16.70 -3.86 3.84
CA ILE A 244 16.54 -4.38 2.47
C ILE A 244 16.78 -3.32 1.39
N LEU A 245 16.55 -2.05 1.72
CA LEU A 245 16.71 -0.93 0.78
C LEU A 245 18.17 -0.45 0.69
N GLY A 246 18.98 -0.72 1.71
CA GLY A 246 20.39 -0.29 1.79
C GLY A 246 20.55 1.22 1.67
N ASP A 247 21.68 1.66 1.14
CA ASP A 247 22.04 3.08 1.04
C ASP A 247 21.29 3.84 -0.07
N ARG A 248 20.47 3.15 -0.85
CA ARG A 248 19.67 3.76 -1.93
C ARG A 248 18.55 4.63 -1.40
N TYR A 249 18.03 4.34 -0.19
CA TYR A 249 16.92 5.05 0.43
C TYR A 249 17.26 5.43 1.87
N ARG A 250 16.73 6.56 2.31
CA ARG A 250 16.85 7.04 3.68
C ARG A 250 15.48 6.94 4.37
N VAL A 251 15.36 6.10 5.39
CA VAL A 251 14.11 5.93 6.14
C VAL A 251 14.11 6.82 7.38
N HIS A 252 13.18 7.76 7.44
CA HIS A 252 12.98 8.70 8.55
C HIS A 252 11.79 8.26 9.38
N PHE A 253 12.02 7.97 10.65
CA PHE A 253 10.95 7.58 11.56
C PHE A 253 10.16 8.80 12.03
N LEU A 254 8.83 8.75 11.89
CA LEU A 254 7.88 9.68 12.46
C LEU A 254 7.21 9.01 13.65
N LYS A 255 7.50 9.50 14.86
CA LYS A 255 7.06 8.91 16.12
C LYS A 255 6.28 9.92 16.94
N ASP A 256 5.41 9.42 17.82
CA ASP A 256 4.71 10.21 18.82
C ASP A 256 3.81 11.33 18.28
N VAL A 257 3.37 11.22 17.02
CA VAL A 257 2.46 12.18 16.38
C VAL A 257 1.07 11.64 16.11
N TYR A 258 0.96 10.35 15.86
CA TYR A 258 -0.31 9.67 15.60
C TYR A 258 -0.19 8.18 15.93
N TYR A 259 -1.15 7.66 16.68
CA TYR A 259 -1.15 6.29 17.14
C TYR A 259 -2.24 5.42 16.51
N GLY A 260 -3.04 5.96 15.59
CA GLY A 260 -3.98 5.18 14.79
C GLY A 260 -3.30 4.46 13.64
N SER A 261 -3.97 4.31 12.48
CA SER A 261 -3.47 3.47 11.40
C SER A 261 -2.36 4.11 10.57
N HIS A 262 -2.66 4.74 9.47
CA HIS A 262 -1.74 5.06 8.37
C HIS A 262 -1.29 6.53 8.33
N ILE A 263 -0.25 6.83 7.54
CA ILE A 263 0.35 8.16 7.46
C ILE A 263 -0.50 9.15 6.64
N ASP A 264 -1.26 8.68 5.68
CA ASP A 264 -1.96 9.48 4.68
C ASP A 264 -3.19 10.27 5.18
N SER A 265 -3.59 10.05 6.44
CA SER A 265 -4.48 10.96 7.19
C SER A 265 -3.72 11.91 8.13
N THR A 266 -2.38 11.88 8.10
CA THR A 266 -1.47 12.74 8.87
C THR A 266 -0.75 13.71 7.95
N MET A 267 -0.29 13.25 6.81
CA MET A 267 0.30 14.08 5.76
C MET A 267 0.13 13.46 4.38
N VAL A 268 0.10 14.30 3.35
CA VAL A 268 0.07 13.93 1.94
C VAL A 268 1.15 14.72 1.20
N ALA A 269 1.99 14.04 0.44
CA ALA A 269 2.96 14.66 -0.44
C ALA A 269 2.28 14.98 -1.78
N LEU A 270 2.07 16.26 -2.07
CA LEU A 270 1.29 16.70 -3.24
C LEU A 270 2.15 16.85 -4.50
N ARG A 271 3.30 17.51 -4.36
CA ARG A 271 4.31 17.74 -5.40
C ARG A 271 5.65 18.14 -4.77
N PRO A 272 6.74 18.22 -5.55
CA PRO A 272 8.01 18.72 -5.01
C PRO A 272 7.82 20.08 -4.36
N GLY A 273 8.27 20.19 -3.11
CA GLY A 273 8.19 21.42 -2.32
C GLY A 273 6.86 21.68 -1.62
N LEU A 274 5.85 20.80 -1.75
CA LEU A 274 4.50 21.01 -1.18
C LEU A 274 3.93 19.78 -0.48
N VAL A 275 3.57 19.94 0.79
CA VAL A 275 2.94 18.90 1.64
C VAL A 275 1.65 19.43 2.24
N LEU A 276 0.60 18.63 2.24
CA LEU A 276 -0.61 18.83 3.03
C LEU A 276 -0.45 18.12 4.37
N ALA A 277 -0.68 18.81 5.48
CA ALA A 277 -0.50 18.29 6.84
C ALA A 277 -1.78 18.39 7.66
N ASN A 278 -2.00 17.43 8.54
CA ASN A 278 -3.07 17.44 9.52
C ASN A 278 -2.70 18.33 10.72
N PRO A 279 -3.39 19.44 10.96
CA PRO A 279 -3.06 20.37 12.03
C PRO A 279 -3.29 19.82 13.44
N SER A 280 -4.07 18.74 13.58
CA SER A 280 -4.29 18.10 14.87
C SER A 280 -3.13 17.20 15.31
N ARG A 281 -2.20 16.89 14.39
CA ARG A 281 -1.09 15.96 14.61
C ARG A 281 0.27 16.59 14.35
N LEU A 282 0.35 17.47 13.37
CA LEU A 282 1.58 18.10 12.93
C LEU A 282 1.55 19.63 13.17
N ASN A 283 2.65 20.13 13.66
CA ASN A 283 2.94 21.54 13.86
C ASN A 283 4.46 21.77 13.68
N ASP A 284 4.95 22.98 13.91
CA ASP A 284 6.37 23.31 13.71
C ASP A 284 7.35 22.46 14.55
N GLU A 285 6.89 21.90 15.68
CA GLU A 285 7.70 21.05 16.57
C GLU A 285 7.70 19.59 16.15
N THR A 286 6.53 19.08 15.71
CA THR A 286 6.32 17.65 15.36
C THR A 286 6.54 17.36 13.88
N LEU A 287 6.61 18.39 13.03
CA LEU A 287 6.90 18.22 11.61
C LEU A 287 8.29 17.60 11.42
N PRO A 288 8.43 16.53 10.60
CA PRO A 288 9.72 15.95 10.27
C PRO A 288 10.73 17.02 9.81
N ALA A 289 11.94 16.97 10.36
CA ALA A 289 12.96 18.00 10.12
C ALA A 289 13.26 18.19 8.62
N ILE A 290 13.22 17.11 7.84
CA ILE A 290 13.43 17.17 6.39
C ILE A 290 12.38 18.00 5.66
N LEU A 291 11.14 18.03 6.16
CA LEU A 291 10.04 18.78 5.54
C LEU A 291 10.03 20.28 5.88
N LYS A 292 10.88 20.73 6.81
CA LYS A 292 10.97 22.16 7.16
C LYS A 292 11.48 23.04 6.01
N GLN A 293 12.07 22.43 4.98
CA GLN A 293 12.48 23.10 3.75
C GLN A 293 11.36 23.24 2.71
N TRP A 294 10.23 22.55 2.93
CA TRP A 294 9.09 22.54 2.02
C TRP A 294 7.97 23.42 2.54
N GLN A 295 7.12 23.88 1.63
CA GLN A 295 5.86 24.53 2.00
C GLN A 295 4.92 23.50 2.60
N VAL A 296 4.37 23.82 3.77
CA VAL A 296 3.37 23.00 4.44
C VAL A 296 2.04 23.73 4.42
N ILE A 297 1.02 23.11 3.82
CA ILE A 297 -0.36 23.54 3.92
C ILE A 297 -1.01 22.74 5.04
N TYR A 298 -1.68 23.40 5.96
CA TYR A 298 -2.49 22.72 6.95
C TYR A 298 -3.92 22.55 6.45
N SER A 299 -4.42 21.30 6.52
CA SER A 299 -5.79 20.96 6.14
C SER A 299 -6.79 21.75 6.99
N PRO A 300 -7.88 22.26 6.40
CA PRO A 300 -9.02 22.76 7.18
C PRO A 300 -9.67 21.59 7.94
N PRO A 301 -10.50 21.88 8.96
CA PRO A 301 -11.35 20.85 9.56
C PRO A 301 -12.16 20.13 8.48
N MET A 302 -12.33 18.80 8.62
CA MET A 302 -13.09 18.01 7.67
C MET A 302 -14.56 18.41 7.68
N GLU A 303 -15.14 18.51 6.49
CA GLU A 303 -16.53 18.87 6.26
C GLU A 303 -17.38 17.61 6.02
N ASN A 304 -18.68 17.70 6.25
CA ASN A 304 -19.64 16.60 5.99
C ASN A 304 -19.27 15.25 6.65
N THR A 305 -18.75 15.31 7.87
CA THR A 305 -18.36 14.12 8.64
C THR A 305 -19.57 13.32 9.17
N ASP A 306 -20.76 13.92 9.20
CA ASP A 306 -22.00 13.35 9.79
C ASP A 306 -22.85 12.59 8.75
N ARG A 307 -22.25 12.19 7.64
CA ARG A 307 -22.93 11.53 6.51
C ARG A 307 -23.42 10.10 6.80
N TYR A 308 -23.07 9.57 7.96
CA TYR A 308 -23.49 8.23 8.38
C TYR A 308 -24.50 8.30 9.52
N ASP A 309 -25.50 7.42 9.49
CA ASP A 309 -26.37 7.17 10.63
C ASP A 309 -25.64 6.39 11.76
N ALA A 310 -26.30 6.25 12.90
CA ALA A 310 -25.69 5.65 14.09
C ALA A 310 -25.22 4.19 13.86
N ASP A 311 -25.94 3.44 13.02
CA ASP A 311 -25.61 2.03 12.75
C ASP A 311 -24.30 1.94 11.96
N TYR A 312 -24.15 2.77 10.92
CA TYR A 312 -22.93 2.84 10.15
C TYR A 312 -21.75 3.46 10.91
N LEU A 313 -22.00 4.46 11.76
CA LEU A 313 -20.93 5.06 12.59
C LEU A 313 -20.25 4.02 13.48
N SER A 314 -21.00 3.05 14.00
CA SER A 314 -20.42 1.96 14.80
C SER A 314 -19.48 1.05 14.02
N MET A 315 -19.57 1.03 12.70
CA MET A 315 -18.77 0.21 11.78
C MET A 315 -17.58 0.95 11.20
N CYS A 316 -17.52 2.30 11.29
CA CYS A 316 -16.45 3.09 10.70
C CYS A 316 -15.07 2.72 11.28
N ILE A 317 -14.09 2.49 10.39
CA ILE A 317 -12.69 2.23 10.73
C ILE A 317 -11.78 3.40 10.34
N GLY A 318 -12.23 4.27 9.44
CA GLY A 318 -11.48 5.44 9.00
C GLY A 318 -11.36 6.51 10.07
N SER A 319 -10.21 7.17 10.11
CA SER A 319 -9.96 8.38 10.89
C SER A 319 -10.99 9.48 10.54
N ASP A 320 -11.31 10.37 11.47
CA ASP A 320 -12.10 11.57 11.19
C ASP A 320 -11.43 12.51 10.16
N TRP A 321 -10.15 12.32 9.91
CA TRP A 321 -9.37 13.03 8.92
C TRP A 321 -9.16 12.25 7.61
N ILE A 322 -9.91 11.17 7.38
CA ILE A 322 -9.72 10.35 6.19
C ILE A 322 -9.95 11.14 4.89
N ASP A 323 -10.82 12.11 4.90
CA ASP A 323 -11.18 12.88 3.70
C ASP A 323 -10.15 13.95 3.31
N MET A 324 -9.06 14.16 4.09
CA MET A 324 -7.86 14.88 3.63
C MET A 324 -6.95 14.03 2.73
N ASN A 325 -7.23 12.74 2.64
CA ASN A 325 -6.50 11.77 1.83
C ASN A 325 -6.61 12.14 0.35
N ALA A 326 -5.54 12.69 -0.21
CA ALA A 326 -5.50 13.17 -1.59
C ALA A 326 -4.53 12.34 -2.43
N PHE A 327 -4.80 12.20 -3.73
CA PHE A 327 -4.00 11.39 -4.65
C PHE A 327 -3.55 12.22 -5.85
N SER A 328 -2.24 12.45 -6.00
CA SER A 328 -1.70 13.20 -7.15
C SER A 328 -1.60 12.31 -8.39
N ILE A 329 -2.25 12.72 -9.48
CA ILE A 329 -2.08 12.11 -10.81
C ILE A 329 -0.78 12.60 -11.44
N ASN A 330 -0.44 13.85 -11.22
CA ASN A 330 0.84 14.47 -11.59
C ASN A 330 1.08 15.68 -10.67
N PRO A 331 2.23 16.41 -10.77
CA PRO A 331 2.54 17.53 -9.89
C PRO A 331 1.54 18.70 -9.92
N ASP A 332 0.69 18.78 -10.94
CA ASP A 332 -0.26 19.87 -11.12
C ASP A 332 -1.73 19.43 -10.93
N LEU A 333 -2.00 18.11 -10.81
CA LEU A 333 -3.33 17.55 -10.79
C LEU A 333 -3.53 16.56 -9.63
N VAL A 334 -4.50 16.83 -8.76
CA VAL A 334 -4.77 16.03 -7.56
C VAL A 334 -6.25 15.64 -7.46
N VAL A 335 -6.50 14.43 -6.98
CA VAL A 335 -7.85 13.92 -6.66
C VAL A 335 -8.12 14.08 -5.18
N VAL A 336 -9.28 14.64 -4.83
CA VAL A 336 -9.70 14.95 -3.45
C VAL A 336 -11.16 14.55 -3.27
N ASP A 337 -11.57 14.18 -2.05
CA ASP A 337 -12.98 13.90 -1.74
C ASP A 337 -13.84 15.13 -2.05
N GLN A 338 -14.93 14.95 -2.84
CA GLN A 338 -15.82 16.02 -3.26
C GLN A 338 -16.53 16.75 -2.10
N ASN A 339 -16.61 16.08 -0.93
CA ASN A 339 -17.24 16.64 0.26
C ASN A 339 -16.34 17.61 1.03
N GLN A 340 -15.14 17.93 0.49
CA GLN A 340 -14.15 18.82 1.11
C GLN A 340 -13.98 20.13 0.30
N PRO A 341 -15.03 20.94 0.07
CA PRO A 341 -14.96 22.12 -0.80
C PRO A 341 -13.98 23.18 -0.31
N THR A 342 -13.77 23.30 1.00
CA THR A 342 -12.77 24.25 1.56
C THR A 342 -11.36 23.78 1.26
N LEU A 343 -11.05 22.49 1.41
CA LEU A 343 -9.75 21.93 1.06
C LEU A 343 -9.48 22.07 -0.46
N ILE A 344 -10.46 21.78 -1.30
CA ILE A 344 -10.36 21.95 -2.76
C ILE A 344 -9.93 23.38 -3.11
N LYS A 345 -10.60 24.41 -2.56
CA LYS A 345 -10.25 25.81 -2.81
C LYS A 345 -8.85 26.18 -2.33
N ILE A 346 -8.37 25.57 -1.22
CA ILE A 346 -7.01 25.78 -0.73
C ILE A 346 -6.00 25.22 -1.73
N LEU A 347 -6.22 24.02 -2.24
CA LEU A 347 -5.34 23.37 -3.20
C LEU A 347 -5.33 24.10 -4.56
N GLU A 348 -6.49 24.56 -5.04
CA GLU A 348 -6.59 25.40 -6.25
C GLU A 348 -5.84 26.73 -6.09
N LYS A 349 -5.89 27.35 -4.91
CA LYS A 349 -5.13 28.57 -4.61
C LYS A 349 -3.61 28.35 -4.64
N GLU A 350 -3.17 27.15 -4.31
CA GLU A 350 -1.77 26.73 -4.43
C GLU A 350 -1.38 26.37 -5.87
N GLY A 351 -2.29 26.52 -6.82
CA GLY A 351 -2.06 26.28 -8.24
C GLY A 351 -2.16 24.80 -8.66
N LEU A 352 -2.88 23.98 -7.90
CA LEU A 352 -3.20 22.61 -8.28
C LEU A 352 -4.57 22.60 -9.00
N ASP A 353 -4.67 21.84 -10.06
CA ASP A 353 -5.95 21.43 -10.60
C ASP A 353 -6.52 20.31 -9.71
N VAL A 354 -7.81 20.39 -9.36
CA VAL A 354 -8.42 19.44 -8.44
C VAL A 354 -9.56 18.68 -9.13
N ILE A 355 -9.55 17.36 -9.00
CA ILE A 355 -10.66 16.49 -9.40
C ILE A 355 -11.43 16.12 -8.13
N PRO A 356 -12.66 16.63 -7.95
CA PRO A 356 -13.55 16.17 -6.89
C PRO A 356 -13.97 14.73 -7.14
N LEU A 357 -13.66 13.82 -6.23
CA LEU A 357 -14.03 12.41 -6.33
C LEU A 357 -15.13 12.07 -5.32
N LYS A 358 -16.11 11.33 -5.79
CA LYS A 358 -17.14 10.76 -4.94
C LYS A 358 -16.68 9.42 -4.38
N LEU A 359 -16.52 9.35 -3.06
CA LEU A 359 -16.31 8.10 -2.31
C LEU A 359 -17.28 8.08 -1.13
N ARG A 360 -18.46 7.48 -1.33
CA ARG A 360 -19.56 7.50 -0.34
C ARG A 360 -19.18 6.87 0.99
N HIS A 361 -18.33 5.87 0.97
CA HIS A 361 -18.02 5.02 2.11
C HIS A 361 -16.55 5.05 2.54
N SER A 362 -15.80 6.12 2.21
CA SER A 362 -14.39 6.30 2.57
C SER A 362 -14.12 6.10 4.07
N LYS A 363 -14.95 6.68 4.94
CA LYS A 363 -14.81 6.57 6.40
C LYS A 363 -15.20 5.18 6.91
N LEU A 364 -16.23 4.56 6.31
CA LEU A 364 -16.70 3.24 6.71
C LEU A 364 -15.66 2.15 6.38
N LEU A 365 -15.08 2.20 5.18
CA LEU A 365 -14.08 1.25 4.69
C LEU A 365 -12.63 1.69 4.98
N GLY A 366 -12.44 2.86 5.60
CA GLY A 366 -11.14 3.34 6.04
C GLY A 366 -10.19 3.76 4.93
N GLY A 367 -10.70 4.21 3.75
CA GLY A 367 -9.83 4.58 2.65
C GLY A 367 -10.36 5.72 1.78
N GLY A 368 -9.54 6.75 1.55
CA GLY A 368 -9.76 7.82 0.58
C GLY A 368 -9.06 7.55 -0.76
N PRO A 369 -8.96 8.56 -1.66
CA PRO A 369 -8.41 8.40 -3.02
C PRO A 369 -7.01 7.79 -3.08
N HIS A 370 -6.14 8.11 -2.12
CA HIS A 370 -4.79 7.56 -2.02
C HIS A 370 -4.80 6.09 -1.56
N CYS A 371 -5.56 5.78 -0.53
CA CYS A 371 -5.64 4.43 0.03
C CYS A 371 -6.17 3.40 -0.97
N VAL A 372 -7.22 3.77 -1.75
CA VAL A 372 -7.86 2.87 -2.71
C VAL A 372 -7.03 2.65 -3.99
N THR A 373 -5.83 3.23 -4.05
CA THR A 373 -4.92 3.12 -5.19
C THR A 373 -3.53 2.67 -4.77
N LEU A 374 -2.86 1.91 -5.64
CA LEU A 374 -1.42 1.66 -5.57
C LEU A 374 -0.80 2.02 -6.91
N ASP A 375 -0.01 3.07 -6.93
CA ASP A 375 0.69 3.52 -8.14
C ASP A 375 1.85 2.58 -8.47
N VAL A 376 1.67 1.84 -9.55
CA VAL A 376 2.63 0.85 -10.05
C VAL A 376 3.71 1.50 -10.90
N ARG A 377 3.30 2.44 -11.78
CA ARG A 377 4.25 3.15 -12.63
C ARG A 377 3.94 4.64 -12.69
N ARG A 378 4.98 5.42 -12.37
CA ARG A 378 5.04 6.87 -12.54
C ARG A 378 6.23 7.24 -13.41
N ARG A 379 6.06 8.23 -14.29
CA ARG A 379 7.10 8.71 -15.19
C ARG A 379 8.00 9.70 -14.49
N GLY A 380 9.10 9.24 -13.92
CA GLY A 380 10.05 10.05 -13.20
C GLY A 380 11.36 9.31 -12.94
N LYS A 381 12.12 9.83 -12.01
CA LYS A 381 13.41 9.28 -11.58
C LYS A 381 13.44 9.16 -10.06
N LEU A 382 14.34 8.31 -9.58
CA LEU A 382 14.69 8.36 -8.17
C LEU A 382 15.58 9.58 -7.94
N GLU A 383 15.07 10.54 -7.21
CA GLU A 383 15.73 11.84 -6.96
C GLU A 383 15.84 12.08 -5.45
N ARG A 384 16.84 12.88 -5.09
CA ARG A 384 17.01 13.39 -3.73
C ARG A 384 16.40 14.78 -3.68
N TYR A 385 15.40 14.97 -2.81
CA TYR A 385 14.71 16.24 -2.61
C TYR A 385 15.18 16.98 -1.36
N PHE A 386 15.93 16.31 -0.50
CA PHE A 386 16.43 16.86 0.76
C PHE A 386 17.94 16.67 0.89
N ASP A 387 18.62 17.66 1.47
CA ASP A 387 20.08 17.66 1.73
C ASP A 387 20.50 16.68 2.82
#